data_0defecb3abf7f9252aa7eaa1acc6a37f
#
_entry.id   0defecb3abf7f9252aa7eaa1acc6a37f
#
_cell.length_a   1.000
_cell.length_b   1.000
_cell.length_c   1.000
_cell.angle_alpha   90.00
_cell.angle_beta   90.00
_cell.angle_gamma   90.00
#
_symmetry.space_group_name_H-M   'P 1'
#
loop_
_entity.id
_entity.type
_entity.pdbx_description
1 polymer ?
#
loop_
_entity_poly.entity_id
_entity_poly.type
_entity_poly.pdbx_seq_one_letter_code
_entity_poly.pdbx_strand_id
1 'polypeptide(L)'
;MSTDRREFLGALAGVGIGLGMTGAGPSRSSPPFPGLPQSSPAQGLPWLGKIRGAHRAVFDNPRDDGTGPIRAWIWLNQCRGVLGATPEDCTAVVVLRHGGVALAMNDAFWSQYELPLSGSTPEKPNIPKRNPQMASAMVEMMGSFPPPARTWAEGLGLDALIARGGIVVACEFAFWGIVQRVINRDKVTETEAREKALGHLVSGVSLVPSGFLALAAAQQQGCSFVTNT
;
A
#
# COMPACT_ATOMS: atom_id res chain seq x y z
N MET A 1 34.31 12.44 16.51
CA MET A 1 34.97 12.70 15.21
C MET A 1 33.89 13.21 14.26
N SER A 2 33.87 14.52 14.01
CA SER A 2 32.90 15.18 13.13
C SER A 2 33.46 15.19 11.71
N THR A 3 32.85 14.40 10.84
CA THR A 3 33.21 14.41 9.40
C THR A 3 32.58 15.63 8.77
N ASP A 4 33.42 16.52 8.23
CA ASP A 4 33.00 17.80 7.69
C ASP A 4 32.16 17.62 6.42
N ARG A 5 30.97 18.23 6.38
CA ARG A 5 30.06 18.24 5.23
C ARG A 5 30.69 18.79 3.94
N ARG A 6 31.76 19.52 4.06
CA ARG A 6 32.47 20.12 2.92
C ARG A 6 33.33 19.09 2.15
N GLU A 7 33.86 18.06 2.83
CA GLU A 7 34.62 16.99 2.16
C GLU A 7 33.72 16.07 1.33
N PHE A 8 32.47 15.86 1.75
CA PHE A 8 31.51 15.03 1.00
C PHE A 8 31.06 15.69 -0.31
N LEU A 9 30.95 17.02 -0.34
CA LEU A 9 30.54 17.77 -1.55
C LEU A 9 31.75 17.96 -2.53
N GLY A 10 32.99 17.91 -2.06
CA GLY A 10 34.17 17.98 -2.90
C GLY A 10 34.42 16.72 -3.75
N ALA A 11 33.99 15.56 -3.30
CA ALA A 11 34.16 14.29 -4.02
C ALA A 11 33.20 14.13 -5.23
N LEU A 12 32.15 14.94 -5.35
CA LEU A 12 31.19 14.90 -6.47
C LEU A 12 31.53 15.86 -7.63
N ALA A 13 32.53 16.74 -7.48
CA ALA A 13 32.89 17.77 -8.47
C ALA A 13 33.99 17.37 -9.44
N GLY A 14 34.47 16.14 -9.39
CA GLY A 14 35.67 15.68 -10.12
C GLY A 14 35.44 14.69 -11.25
N VAL A 15 34.35 14.75 -12.03
CA VAL A 15 34.25 13.98 -13.29
C VAL A 15 33.97 14.93 -14.44
N GLY A 16 34.98 15.04 -15.28
CA GLY A 16 35.18 16.01 -16.33
C GLY A 16 34.15 16.01 -17.43
N ILE A 17 33.99 17.19 -17.98
CA ILE A 17 33.37 17.54 -19.25
C ILE A 17 34.12 16.83 -20.37
N GLY A 18 33.52 15.81 -20.96
CA GLY A 18 33.90 15.22 -22.23
C GLY A 18 32.78 15.46 -23.24
N LEU A 19 32.95 16.48 -24.06
CA LEU A 19 32.18 16.68 -25.29
C LEU A 19 32.52 15.58 -26.29
N GLY A 20 31.54 14.86 -26.78
CA GLY A 20 31.74 14.07 -27.98
C GLY A 20 30.78 12.89 -28.18
N MET A 21 29.96 13.04 -29.21
CA MET A 21 29.48 12.01 -30.14
C MET A 21 28.19 11.23 -29.81
N THR A 22 27.22 11.64 -30.59
CA THR A 22 26.08 10.87 -31.14
C THR A 22 26.41 9.39 -31.34
N GLY A 23 25.73 8.57 -30.55
CA GLY A 23 25.63 7.14 -30.74
C GLY A 23 24.47 6.64 -29.87
N ALA A 24 23.31 6.39 -30.46
CA ALA A 24 22.26 5.66 -29.81
C ALA A 24 22.74 4.20 -29.60
N GLY A 25 23.48 3.99 -28.54
CA GLY A 25 23.83 2.65 -28.06
C GLY A 25 22.56 1.98 -27.55
N PRO A 26 22.44 0.64 -27.73
CA PRO A 26 21.31 -0.08 -27.19
C PRO A 26 21.20 0.19 -25.70
N SER A 27 20.00 0.60 -25.27
CA SER A 27 19.64 0.76 -23.87
C SER A 27 20.04 -0.51 -23.12
N ARG A 28 21.12 -0.44 -22.33
CA ARG A 28 21.50 -1.53 -21.45
C ARG A 28 20.43 -1.57 -20.33
N SER A 29 19.45 -2.43 -20.52
CA SER A 29 18.58 -2.81 -19.42
C SER A 29 19.48 -3.37 -18.32
N SER A 30 19.58 -2.68 -17.19
CA SER A 30 20.23 -3.22 -16.01
C SER A 30 19.58 -4.56 -15.69
N PRO A 31 20.35 -5.61 -15.35
CA PRO A 31 19.75 -6.89 -14.98
C PRO A 31 18.83 -6.64 -13.78
N PRO A 32 17.64 -7.27 -13.78
CA PRO A 32 16.71 -7.14 -12.66
C PRO A 32 17.37 -7.64 -11.38
N PHE A 33 17.08 -7.00 -10.25
CA PHE A 33 17.59 -7.46 -8.95
C PHE A 33 17.14 -8.91 -8.73
N PRO A 34 18.07 -9.82 -8.38
CA PRO A 34 17.71 -11.20 -8.08
C PRO A 34 16.70 -11.25 -6.94
N GLY A 35 15.61 -12.02 -7.13
CA GLY A 35 14.58 -12.23 -6.10
C GLY A 35 13.46 -11.19 -6.04
N LEU A 36 13.47 -10.15 -6.87
CA LEU A 36 12.29 -9.29 -7.00
C LEU A 36 11.24 -9.96 -7.90
N PRO A 37 9.94 -9.86 -7.55
CA PRO A 37 8.87 -10.31 -8.40
C PRO A 37 8.97 -9.66 -9.79
N GLN A 38 9.07 -10.49 -10.83
CA GLN A 38 9.12 -10.04 -12.21
C GLN A 38 7.70 -10.01 -12.76
N SER A 39 7.08 -8.82 -12.81
CA SER A 39 5.88 -8.67 -13.62
C SER A 39 6.28 -8.58 -15.10
N SER A 40 5.59 -9.33 -15.95
CA SER A 40 5.80 -9.22 -17.41
C SER A 40 5.53 -7.78 -17.85
N PRO A 41 6.41 -7.17 -18.66
CA PRO A 41 6.22 -5.80 -19.17
C PRO A 41 4.89 -5.58 -19.90
N ALA A 42 4.30 -6.64 -20.41
CA ALA A 42 3.02 -6.64 -21.12
C ALA A 42 1.79 -6.52 -20.20
N GLN A 43 1.96 -6.69 -18.91
CA GLN A 43 0.85 -6.67 -17.95
C GLN A 43 0.71 -5.31 -17.28
N GLY A 44 0.89 -4.20 -17.86
CA GLY A 44 0.67 -2.85 -17.29
C GLY A 44 0.17 -2.83 -15.82
N LEU A 45 -0.12 -1.69 -15.31
CA LEU A 45 -0.77 -1.55 -14.01
C LEU A 45 -2.28 -1.26 -14.24
N PRO A 46 -3.16 -2.30 -14.39
CA PRO A 46 -4.56 -2.12 -14.82
C PRO A 46 -5.36 -1.18 -13.91
N TRP A 47 -4.98 -1.09 -12.65
CA TRP A 47 -5.60 -0.21 -11.67
C TRP A 47 -5.39 1.27 -11.99
N LEU A 48 -4.34 1.64 -12.74
CA LEU A 48 -4.12 3.03 -13.18
C LEU A 48 -5.24 3.54 -14.09
N GLY A 49 -5.81 2.67 -14.93
CA GLY A 49 -6.95 3.01 -15.77
C GLY A 49 -8.25 3.32 -15.00
N LYS A 50 -8.28 3.00 -13.70
CA LYS A 50 -9.40 3.35 -12.80
C LYS A 50 -9.24 4.74 -12.18
N ILE A 51 -8.06 5.36 -12.25
CA ILE A 51 -7.81 6.72 -11.74
C ILE A 51 -8.47 7.72 -12.69
N ARG A 52 -9.47 8.44 -12.19
CA ARG A 52 -10.28 9.37 -12.96
C ARG A 52 -10.79 10.53 -12.10
N GLY A 53 -11.48 11.47 -12.73
CA GLY A 53 -12.04 12.65 -12.06
C GLY A 53 -11.02 13.78 -11.86
N ALA A 54 -11.49 14.89 -11.36
CA ALA A 54 -10.71 16.11 -11.16
C ALA A 54 -9.87 16.04 -9.85
N HIS A 55 -10.39 15.35 -8.83
CA HIS A 55 -9.77 15.24 -7.52
C HIS A 55 -9.17 13.84 -7.35
N ARG A 56 -7.86 13.76 -7.31
CA ARG A 56 -7.12 12.48 -7.23
C ARG A 56 -6.08 12.55 -6.14
N ALA A 57 -6.07 11.55 -5.25
CA ALA A 57 -5.07 11.46 -4.19
C ALA A 57 -4.59 10.02 -4.00
N VAL A 58 -3.29 9.87 -3.69
CA VAL A 58 -2.69 8.60 -3.31
C VAL A 58 -2.21 8.67 -1.87
N PHE A 59 -2.64 7.70 -1.08
CA PHE A 59 -2.37 7.56 0.35
C PHE A 59 -1.35 6.46 0.58
N ASP A 60 -0.19 6.84 1.11
CA ASP A 60 0.85 5.90 1.49
C ASP A 60 0.51 5.25 2.84
N ASN A 61 0.44 3.94 2.90
CA ASN A 61 0.14 3.19 4.13
C ASN A 61 1.21 2.13 4.41
N PRO A 62 2.35 2.53 5.00
CA PRO A 62 3.46 1.62 5.30
C PRO A 62 3.25 0.78 6.57
N ARG A 63 2.27 1.11 7.41
CA ARG A 63 2.00 0.46 8.70
C ARG A 63 0.64 -0.21 8.70
N ASP A 64 0.45 -1.11 9.65
CA ASP A 64 -0.80 -1.83 9.91
C ASP A 64 -1.78 -1.08 10.83
N ASP A 65 -1.60 0.24 10.95
CA ASP A 65 -2.43 1.12 11.77
C ASP A 65 -3.73 1.60 11.08
N GLY A 66 -3.92 1.26 9.81
CA GLY A 66 -5.13 1.61 9.04
C GLY A 66 -5.29 3.09 8.72
N THR A 67 -4.29 3.92 9.00
CA THR A 67 -4.40 5.38 8.82
C THR A 67 -4.62 5.78 7.36
N GLY A 68 -4.04 5.04 6.40
CA GLY A 68 -4.22 5.32 4.98
C GLY A 68 -5.67 5.19 4.51
N PRO A 69 -6.35 4.07 4.72
CA PRO A 69 -7.77 3.89 4.40
C PRO A 69 -8.67 4.92 5.11
N ILE A 70 -8.43 5.20 6.39
CA ILE A 70 -9.20 6.20 7.15
C ILE A 70 -9.05 7.60 6.54
N ARG A 71 -7.83 8.02 6.23
CA ARG A 71 -7.57 9.32 5.60
C ARG A 71 -8.17 9.42 4.20
N ALA A 72 -8.11 8.34 3.43
CA ALA A 72 -8.74 8.27 2.11
C ALA A 72 -10.26 8.48 2.21
N TRP A 73 -10.91 7.85 3.19
CA TRP A 73 -12.33 8.04 3.45
C TRP A 73 -12.66 9.49 3.86
N ILE A 74 -11.88 10.05 4.80
CA ILE A 74 -12.06 11.45 5.25
C ILE A 74 -11.94 12.40 4.06
N TRP A 75 -10.88 12.23 3.26
CA TRP A 75 -10.61 13.06 2.10
C TRP A 75 -11.74 12.98 1.07
N LEU A 76 -12.24 11.77 0.73
CA LEU A 76 -13.37 11.60 -0.20
C LEU A 76 -14.63 12.32 0.29
N ASN A 77 -14.93 12.26 1.60
CA ASN A 77 -16.10 12.96 2.14
C ASN A 77 -15.91 14.49 2.14
N GLN A 78 -14.69 14.97 2.38
CA GLN A 78 -14.39 16.40 2.32
C GLN A 78 -14.43 16.95 0.90
N CYS A 79 -13.96 16.20 -0.10
CA CYS A 79 -14.13 16.58 -1.51
C CYS A 79 -15.60 16.79 -1.86
N ARG A 80 -16.48 15.90 -1.41
CA ARG A 80 -17.92 16.04 -1.62
C ARG A 80 -18.54 17.19 -0.83
N GLY A 81 -18.27 17.24 0.48
CA GLY A 81 -18.92 18.19 1.39
C GLY A 81 -18.39 19.61 1.26
N VAL A 82 -17.13 19.81 0.90
CA VAL A 82 -16.47 21.12 0.86
C VAL A 82 -16.31 21.63 -0.57
N LEU A 83 -15.91 20.75 -1.50
CA LEU A 83 -15.67 21.12 -2.90
C LEU A 83 -16.87 20.89 -3.81
N GLY A 84 -17.95 20.28 -3.31
CA GLY A 84 -19.14 19.96 -4.10
C GLY A 84 -18.90 18.90 -5.18
N ALA A 85 -17.80 18.12 -5.06
CA ALA A 85 -17.43 17.11 -6.04
C ALA A 85 -18.39 15.92 -6.02
N THR A 86 -18.68 15.33 -7.19
CA THR A 86 -19.43 14.08 -7.28
C THR A 86 -18.52 12.87 -6.97
N PRO A 87 -19.08 11.69 -6.70
CA PRO A 87 -18.28 10.48 -6.51
C PRO A 87 -17.35 10.19 -7.70
N GLU A 88 -17.79 10.46 -8.90
CA GLU A 88 -17.06 10.22 -10.15
C GLU A 88 -15.88 11.19 -10.33
N ASP A 89 -15.96 12.35 -9.69
CA ASP A 89 -14.90 13.37 -9.73
C ASP A 89 -13.75 13.06 -8.77
N CYS A 90 -13.90 12.07 -7.91
CA CYS A 90 -12.94 11.78 -6.85
C CYS A 90 -12.34 10.37 -7.00
N THR A 91 -11.02 10.27 -7.00
CA THR A 91 -10.31 8.98 -6.89
C THR A 91 -9.35 8.99 -5.71
N ALA A 92 -9.53 8.06 -4.78
CA ALA A 92 -8.58 7.76 -3.73
C ALA A 92 -7.86 6.44 -4.03
N VAL A 93 -6.54 6.46 -4.02
CA VAL A 93 -5.68 5.28 -4.14
C VAL A 93 -5.01 5.05 -2.79
N VAL A 94 -5.11 3.85 -2.23
CA VAL A 94 -4.38 3.46 -1.01
C VAL A 94 -3.32 2.43 -1.40
N VAL A 95 -2.08 2.70 -1.02
CA VAL A 95 -0.94 1.81 -1.26
C VAL A 95 -0.51 1.16 0.05
N LEU A 96 -0.86 -0.10 0.22
CA LEU A 96 -0.45 -0.92 1.36
C LEU A 96 0.96 -1.47 1.10
N ARG A 97 1.93 -1.06 1.91
CA ARG A 97 3.32 -1.52 1.77
C ARG A 97 3.95 -1.81 3.14
N HIS A 98 5.10 -2.48 3.19
CA HIS A 98 5.73 -2.91 4.44
C HIS A 98 4.73 -3.62 5.38
N GLY A 99 4.63 -3.22 6.64
CA GLY A 99 3.66 -3.78 7.60
C GLY A 99 2.20 -3.58 7.17
N GLY A 100 1.90 -2.51 6.43
CA GLY A 100 0.56 -2.23 5.93
C GLY A 100 -0.01 -3.29 5.00
N VAL A 101 0.84 -4.12 4.39
CA VAL A 101 0.38 -5.26 3.56
C VAL A 101 -0.48 -6.26 4.34
N ALA A 102 -0.31 -6.35 5.66
CA ALA A 102 -1.16 -7.21 6.51
C ALA A 102 -2.65 -6.85 6.39
N LEU A 103 -2.97 -5.57 6.19
CA LEU A 103 -4.35 -5.10 6.03
C LEU A 103 -5.01 -5.55 4.70
N ALA A 104 -4.21 -6.02 3.74
CA ALA A 104 -4.73 -6.63 2.51
C ALA A 104 -5.32 -8.02 2.73
N MET A 105 -5.11 -8.64 3.90
CA MET A 105 -5.55 -10.00 4.21
C MET A 105 -6.93 -9.98 4.88
N ASN A 106 -7.80 -10.93 4.50
CA ASN A 106 -9.15 -11.06 5.06
C ASN A 106 -9.16 -11.60 6.51
N ASP A 107 -10.31 -11.57 7.15
CA ASP A 107 -10.50 -12.00 8.53
C ASP A 107 -10.08 -13.47 8.78
N ALA A 108 -10.33 -14.34 7.80
CA ALA A 108 -9.95 -15.75 7.91
C ALA A 108 -8.42 -15.91 8.00
N PHE A 109 -7.66 -15.13 7.24
CA PHE A 109 -6.20 -15.12 7.33
C PHE A 109 -5.71 -14.63 8.69
N TRP A 110 -6.26 -13.53 9.18
CA TRP A 110 -5.90 -12.99 10.50
C TRP A 110 -6.18 -13.99 11.62
N SER A 111 -7.33 -14.65 11.57
CA SER A 111 -7.68 -15.69 12.55
C SER A 111 -6.76 -16.90 12.47
N GLN A 112 -6.46 -17.38 11.26
CA GLN A 112 -5.67 -18.60 11.05
C GLN A 112 -4.19 -18.38 11.30
N TYR A 113 -3.61 -17.27 10.85
CA TYR A 113 -2.16 -17.04 10.87
C TYR A 113 -1.70 -16.10 11.98
N GLU A 114 -2.62 -15.58 12.80
CA GLU A 114 -2.33 -14.81 14.01
C GLU A 114 -1.32 -13.67 13.78
N LEU A 115 -1.64 -12.75 12.84
CA LEU A 115 -0.76 -11.62 12.52
C LEU A 115 -0.61 -10.68 13.71
N PRO A 116 0.63 -10.46 14.23
CA PRO A 116 0.84 -9.45 15.24
C PRO A 116 0.80 -8.06 14.61
N LEU A 117 0.16 -7.12 15.27
CA LEU A 117 0.26 -5.70 14.90
C LEU A 117 1.62 -5.12 15.27
N SER A 118 2.01 -4.06 14.58
CA SER A 118 3.22 -3.30 14.90
C SER A 118 3.20 -2.86 16.37
N GLY A 119 4.34 -3.04 17.05
CA GLY A 119 4.46 -2.80 18.49
C GLY A 119 4.03 -3.97 19.38
N SER A 120 3.61 -5.10 18.82
CA SER A 120 3.42 -6.34 19.56
C SER A 120 4.77 -6.85 20.09
N THR A 121 4.82 -7.22 21.37
CA THR A 121 5.98 -7.85 21.99
C THR A 121 5.57 -9.17 22.63
N PRO A 122 6.53 -10.07 22.96
CA PRO A 122 6.21 -11.30 23.70
C PRO A 122 5.49 -11.04 25.03
N GLU A 123 5.85 -9.95 25.72
CA GLU A 123 5.27 -9.56 27.01
C GLU A 123 3.90 -8.87 26.86
N LYS A 124 3.68 -8.24 25.71
CA LYS A 124 2.42 -7.55 25.39
C LYS A 124 1.99 -7.87 23.97
N PRO A 125 1.48 -9.08 23.74
CA PRO A 125 1.03 -9.48 22.42
C PRO A 125 -0.22 -8.69 22.00
N ASN A 126 -0.20 -8.19 20.77
CA ASN A 126 -1.35 -7.57 20.13
C ASN A 126 -1.64 -8.30 18.81
N ILE A 127 -2.45 -9.35 18.91
CA ILE A 127 -2.76 -10.29 17.82
C ILE A 127 -4.27 -10.33 17.63
N PRO A 128 -4.82 -9.45 16.79
CA PRO A 128 -6.25 -9.45 16.47
C PRO A 128 -6.69 -10.78 15.84
N LYS A 129 -7.91 -11.21 16.13
CA LYS A 129 -8.50 -12.41 15.52
C LYS A 129 -9.16 -12.15 14.16
N ARG A 130 -9.17 -10.91 13.72
CA ARG A 130 -9.67 -10.47 12.40
C ARG A 130 -8.91 -9.24 11.94
N ASN A 131 -9.05 -8.92 10.67
CA ASN A 131 -8.45 -7.71 10.12
C ASN A 131 -9.05 -6.47 10.81
N PRO A 132 -8.22 -5.67 11.52
CA PRO A 132 -8.71 -4.52 12.26
C PRO A 132 -9.24 -3.38 11.37
N GLN A 133 -8.96 -3.45 10.07
CA GLN A 133 -9.35 -2.41 9.11
C GLN A 133 -10.60 -2.78 8.29
N MET A 134 -11.28 -3.87 8.58
CA MET A 134 -12.57 -4.16 7.95
C MET A 134 -13.70 -3.35 8.59
N ALA A 135 -14.75 -3.03 7.82
CA ALA A 135 -15.86 -2.20 8.29
C ALA A 135 -16.50 -2.75 9.58
N SER A 136 -16.65 -4.07 9.69
CA SER A 136 -17.16 -4.73 10.90
C SER A 136 -16.28 -4.49 12.13
N ALA A 137 -14.95 -4.51 11.97
CA ALA A 137 -14.02 -4.24 13.05
C ALA A 137 -14.02 -2.75 13.44
N MET A 138 -14.15 -1.85 12.46
CA MET A 138 -14.28 -0.41 12.69
C MET A 138 -15.55 -0.08 13.49
N VAL A 139 -16.69 -0.68 13.14
CA VAL A 139 -17.95 -0.51 13.87
C VAL A 139 -17.80 -0.95 15.32
N GLU A 140 -17.16 -2.09 15.58
CA GLU A 140 -16.93 -2.58 16.95
C GLU A 140 -15.99 -1.63 17.71
N MET A 141 -14.88 -1.23 17.12
CA MET A 141 -13.93 -0.31 17.74
C MET A 141 -14.57 1.04 18.09
N MET A 142 -15.41 1.56 17.19
CA MET A 142 -16.07 2.86 17.36
C MET A 142 -17.39 2.77 18.15
N GLY A 143 -17.82 1.57 18.51
CA GLY A 143 -19.10 1.34 19.19
C GLY A 143 -19.25 2.05 20.54
N SER A 144 -18.13 2.31 21.22
CA SER A 144 -18.07 3.08 22.47
C SER A 144 -18.01 4.61 22.26
N PHE A 145 -17.86 5.08 21.03
CA PHE A 145 -17.81 6.52 20.74
C PHE A 145 -19.21 7.10 20.61
N PRO A 146 -19.40 8.38 20.98
CA PRO A 146 -20.68 9.05 20.80
C PRO A 146 -20.97 9.26 19.30
N PRO A 147 -22.26 9.42 18.94
CA PRO A 147 -22.61 9.95 17.62
C PRO A 147 -21.98 11.35 17.43
N PRO A 148 -21.52 11.74 16.23
CA PRO A 148 -21.65 11.08 14.94
C PRO A 148 -20.52 10.07 14.62
N ALA A 149 -19.49 9.91 15.46
CA ALA A 149 -18.34 9.08 15.14
C ALA A 149 -18.75 7.62 14.80
N ARG A 150 -19.76 7.10 15.51
CA ARG A 150 -20.32 5.76 15.25
C ARG A 150 -20.89 5.61 13.85
N THR A 151 -21.52 6.66 13.31
CA THR A 151 -22.12 6.62 11.97
C THR A 151 -21.07 6.61 10.85
N TRP A 152 -19.85 7.01 11.15
CA TRP A 152 -18.73 6.96 10.19
C TRP A 152 -18.05 5.61 10.15
N ALA A 153 -18.17 4.83 11.22
CA ALA A 153 -17.41 3.60 11.44
C ALA A 153 -17.48 2.62 10.26
N GLU A 154 -18.69 2.38 9.73
CA GLU A 154 -18.87 1.50 8.56
C GLU A 154 -18.10 1.99 7.32
N GLY A 155 -17.98 3.31 7.17
CA GLY A 155 -17.28 3.92 6.06
C GLY A 155 -15.75 3.86 6.15
N LEU A 156 -15.21 3.70 7.35
CA LEU A 156 -13.76 3.71 7.60
C LEU A 156 -13.07 2.40 7.20
N GLY A 157 -13.83 1.34 6.93
CA GLY A 157 -13.29 0.04 6.56
C GLY A 157 -12.66 0.02 5.16
N LEU A 158 -11.65 -0.83 4.99
CA LEU A 158 -10.99 -1.05 3.72
C LEU A 158 -11.94 -1.60 2.65
N ASP A 159 -12.78 -2.56 3.02
CA ASP A 159 -13.83 -3.14 2.19
C ASP A 159 -14.89 -2.10 1.80
N ALA A 160 -15.29 -1.24 2.73
CA ALA A 160 -16.21 -0.15 2.46
C ALA A 160 -15.60 0.90 1.51
N LEU A 161 -14.29 1.20 1.64
CA LEU A 161 -13.57 2.08 0.72
C LEU A 161 -13.58 1.50 -0.70
N ILE A 162 -13.28 0.20 -0.84
CA ILE A 162 -13.28 -0.51 -2.14
C ILE A 162 -14.69 -0.50 -2.76
N ALA A 163 -15.71 -0.82 -1.97
CA ALA A 163 -17.11 -0.84 -2.42
C ALA A 163 -17.59 0.52 -2.96
N ARG A 164 -16.98 1.62 -2.53
CA ARG A 164 -17.26 2.98 -2.99
C ARG A 164 -16.36 3.46 -4.15
N GLY A 165 -15.60 2.54 -4.75
CA GLY A 165 -14.74 2.82 -5.89
C GLY A 165 -13.32 3.28 -5.51
N GLY A 166 -12.94 3.23 -4.25
CA GLY A 166 -11.55 3.42 -3.82
C GLY A 166 -10.66 2.32 -4.39
N ILE A 167 -9.45 2.69 -4.80
CA ILE A 167 -8.47 1.78 -5.37
C ILE A 167 -7.50 1.38 -4.26
N VAL A 168 -7.39 0.09 -3.98
CA VAL A 168 -6.46 -0.43 -2.99
C VAL A 168 -5.46 -1.36 -3.67
N VAL A 169 -4.18 -1.05 -3.54
CA VAL A 169 -3.10 -1.87 -4.05
C VAL A 169 -2.15 -2.27 -2.93
N ALA A 170 -1.61 -3.49 -2.99
CA ALA A 170 -0.69 -4.02 -2.01
C ALA A 170 0.66 -4.38 -2.66
N CYS A 171 1.75 -4.03 -1.98
CA CYS A 171 3.11 -4.26 -2.42
C CYS A 171 3.46 -5.74 -2.41
N GLU A 172 3.71 -6.34 -3.58
CA GLU A 172 4.06 -7.75 -3.73
C GLU A 172 5.39 -8.08 -3.03
N PHE A 173 6.36 -7.16 -3.07
CA PHE A 173 7.61 -7.34 -2.35
C PHE A 173 7.39 -7.52 -0.83
N ALA A 174 6.48 -6.74 -0.23
CA ALA A 174 6.13 -6.90 1.18
C ALA A 174 5.18 -8.09 1.42
N PHE A 175 4.37 -8.48 0.44
CA PHE A 175 3.51 -9.66 0.49
C PHE A 175 4.29 -10.96 0.65
N TRP A 176 5.57 -10.98 0.26
CA TRP A 176 6.49 -12.07 0.58
C TRP A 176 6.52 -12.42 2.07
N GLY A 177 6.45 -11.45 2.96
CA GLY A 177 6.37 -11.68 4.41
C GLY A 177 5.12 -12.45 4.82
N ILE A 178 3.99 -12.22 4.13
CA ILE A 178 2.75 -12.99 4.31
C ILE A 178 2.93 -14.43 3.84
N VAL A 179 3.55 -14.63 2.66
CA VAL A 179 3.85 -15.97 2.12
C VAL A 179 4.77 -16.75 3.07
N GLN A 180 5.84 -16.11 3.59
CA GLN A 180 6.74 -16.73 4.56
C GLN A 180 6.03 -17.20 5.85
N ARG A 181 5.02 -16.43 6.29
CA ARG A 181 4.23 -16.84 7.45
C ARG A 181 3.43 -18.11 7.18
N VAL A 182 2.85 -18.24 5.98
CA VAL A 182 2.15 -19.45 5.55
C VAL A 182 3.11 -20.65 5.48
N ILE A 183 4.30 -20.48 4.84
CA ILE A 183 5.33 -21.52 4.79
C ILE A 183 5.69 -22.01 6.20
N ASN A 184 5.97 -21.06 7.09
CA ASN A 184 6.42 -21.39 8.44
C ASN A 184 5.36 -22.10 9.27
N ARG A 185 4.08 -21.76 9.10
CA ARG A 185 2.98 -22.36 9.85
C ARG A 185 2.52 -23.68 9.26
N ASP A 186 2.28 -23.73 7.95
CA ASP A 186 1.68 -24.89 7.29
C ASP A 186 2.71 -25.92 6.81
N LYS A 187 4.01 -25.56 6.81
CA LYS A 187 5.12 -26.40 6.31
C LYS A 187 4.94 -26.85 4.86
N VAL A 188 4.44 -25.94 4.03
CA VAL A 188 4.20 -26.14 2.59
C VAL A 188 5.28 -25.48 1.75
N THR A 189 5.28 -25.77 0.45
CA THR A 189 6.17 -25.13 -0.53
C THR A 189 5.82 -23.64 -0.70
N GLU A 190 6.75 -22.87 -1.24
CA GLU A 190 6.53 -21.46 -1.55
C GLU A 190 5.35 -21.24 -2.51
N THR A 191 5.24 -22.06 -3.54
CA THR A 191 4.15 -21.97 -4.51
C THR A 191 2.80 -22.19 -3.84
N GLU A 192 2.65 -23.27 -3.05
CA GLU A 192 1.42 -23.55 -2.31
C GLU A 192 1.09 -22.46 -1.30
N ALA A 193 2.11 -21.94 -0.58
CA ALA A 193 1.93 -20.86 0.38
C ALA A 193 1.44 -19.58 -0.31
N ARG A 194 2.01 -19.27 -1.48
CA ARG A 194 1.60 -18.10 -2.28
C ARG A 194 0.15 -18.23 -2.76
N GLU A 195 -0.25 -19.39 -3.27
CA GLU A 195 -1.63 -19.65 -3.69
C GLU A 195 -2.61 -19.50 -2.52
N LYS A 196 -2.29 -20.10 -1.36
CA LYS A 196 -3.08 -19.94 -0.14
C LYS A 196 -3.20 -18.47 0.26
N ALA A 197 -2.09 -17.74 0.31
CA ALA A 197 -2.09 -16.33 0.68
C ALA A 197 -2.92 -15.48 -0.30
N LEU A 198 -2.82 -15.73 -1.60
CA LEU A 198 -3.63 -15.05 -2.62
C LEU A 198 -5.12 -15.30 -2.43
N GLY A 199 -5.52 -16.52 -2.05
CA GLY A 199 -6.91 -16.87 -1.75
C GLY A 199 -7.50 -16.13 -0.53
N HIS A 200 -6.66 -15.50 0.27
CA HIS A 200 -7.05 -14.72 1.45
C HIS A 200 -6.94 -13.20 1.27
N LEU A 201 -6.67 -12.71 0.07
CA LEU A 201 -6.73 -11.28 -0.17
C LEU A 201 -8.16 -10.75 0.02
N VAL A 202 -8.27 -9.56 0.58
CA VAL A 202 -9.54 -8.82 0.60
C VAL A 202 -9.97 -8.58 -0.83
N SER A 203 -11.24 -8.87 -1.14
CA SER A 203 -11.78 -8.71 -2.49
C SER A 203 -11.62 -7.26 -2.98
N GLY A 204 -11.10 -7.12 -4.19
CA GLY A 204 -10.84 -5.81 -4.81
C GLY A 204 -9.44 -5.24 -4.54
N VAL A 205 -8.64 -5.83 -3.65
CA VAL A 205 -7.22 -5.50 -3.52
C VAL A 205 -6.45 -6.09 -4.68
N SER A 206 -5.55 -5.31 -5.30
CA SER A 206 -4.66 -5.76 -6.36
C SER A 206 -3.21 -5.78 -5.87
N LEU A 207 -2.46 -6.83 -6.17
CA LEU A 207 -1.01 -6.82 -5.96
C LEU A 207 -0.32 -6.00 -7.04
N VAL A 208 0.72 -5.27 -6.63
CA VAL A 208 1.59 -4.48 -7.51
C VAL A 208 3.04 -4.82 -7.21
N PRO A 209 3.94 -4.81 -8.18
CA PRO A 209 5.32 -5.28 -7.99
C PRO A 209 6.03 -4.60 -6.82
N SER A 210 5.80 -3.31 -6.64
CA SER A 210 6.36 -2.52 -5.55
C SER A 210 5.42 -1.39 -5.15
N GLY A 211 5.27 -1.15 -3.84
CA GLY A 211 4.52 -0.01 -3.33
C GLY A 211 5.13 1.33 -3.74
N PHE A 212 6.45 1.42 -3.87
CA PHE A 212 7.13 2.63 -4.35
C PHE A 212 6.80 2.93 -5.82
N LEU A 213 6.78 1.89 -6.67
CA LEU A 213 6.34 2.02 -8.06
C LEU A 213 4.88 2.48 -8.13
N ALA A 214 4.01 1.91 -7.29
CA ALA A 214 2.60 2.29 -7.25
C ALA A 214 2.40 3.76 -6.87
N LEU A 215 3.13 4.26 -5.85
CA LEU A 215 3.08 5.66 -5.43
C LEU A 215 3.54 6.60 -6.56
N ALA A 216 4.65 6.28 -7.21
CA ALA A 216 5.17 7.08 -8.33
C ALA A 216 4.20 7.07 -9.53
N ALA A 217 3.67 5.89 -9.88
CA ALA A 217 2.75 5.74 -11.00
C ALA A 217 1.41 6.48 -10.75
N ALA A 218 0.88 6.44 -9.53
CA ALA A 218 -0.32 7.21 -9.16
C ALA A 218 -0.09 8.73 -9.30
N GLN A 219 1.07 9.22 -8.86
CA GLN A 219 1.42 10.64 -9.01
C GLN A 219 1.56 11.04 -10.49
N GLN A 220 2.12 10.18 -11.34
CA GLN A 220 2.17 10.41 -12.79
C GLN A 220 0.77 10.46 -13.43
N GLN A 221 -0.23 9.81 -12.81
CA GLN A 221 -1.64 9.95 -13.18
C GLN A 221 -2.32 11.19 -12.54
N GLY A 222 -1.53 12.09 -11.94
CA GLY A 222 -2.01 13.33 -11.36
C GLY A 222 -2.60 13.19 -9.95
N CYS A 223 -2.31 12.11 -9.22
CA CYS A 223 -2.69 12.01 -7.82
C CYS A 223 -1.80 12.90 -6.95
N SER A 224 -2.40 13.70 -6.06
CA SER A 224 -1.69 14.35 -4.96
C SER A 224 -1.22 13.29 -3.96
N PHE A 225 0.04 13.40 -3.52
CA PHE A 225 0.61 12.46 -2.54
C PHE A 225 0.23 12.86 -1.11
N VAL A 226 -0.32 11.91 -0.36
CA VAL A 226 -0.63 12.07 1.07
C VAL A 226 0.16 11.04 1.87
N THR A 227 1.10 11.52 2.66
CA THR A 227 1.94 10.68 3.51
C THR A 227 1.27 10.35 4.84
N ASN A 228 1.66 9.23 5.39
CA ASN A 228 1.31 8.76 6.72
C ASN A 228 2.52 8.99 7.65
N THR A 229 2.74 10.24 8.04
CA THR A 229 3.78 10.62 9.01
C THR A 229 3.23 10.59 10.42
#